data_a5b99a15e6c8063e43cee54493f441f7
#
_entry.id   a5b99a15e6c8063e43cee54493f441f7
#
_cell.length_a   1.000
_cell.length_b   1.000
_cell.length_c   1.000
_cell.angle_alpha   90.00
_cell.angle_beta   90.00
_cell.angle_gamma   90.00
#
_symmetry.space_group_name_H-M   'P 1'
#
loop_
_entity.id
_entity.type
_entity.pdbx_description
1 polymer ?
#
loop_
_entity_poly.entity_id
_entity_poly.type
_entity_poly.pdbx_seq_one_letter_code
_entity_poly.pdbx_strand_id
1 'polypeptide(L)'
;MGYEWLALAAAFLWAVASLLSVVPAQHLGTFAYSRWRMGCTSVILGGMALFTGGWATVETNAISAMMLSGVIGIFIGDTALFACLNRMGPRQAGLLFSCHAVFSAILGFFLFSETMTALELLGSTLVFSGVLTAIFFGRKGQSNNQLESIKGNVWVGVGLGLLAALCQALGGIIAKPVMQTAIDPVAASAMRMMTAFAAHCLFFLSGAQLARATQPMNFKIFSITAVNGFLAMAVGMTLILYALQEGNVGMVALLSSTTPIMLLPILWVYSGKRPNRFAWIGAIVAVAGTGILVS
;
A
#
# COMPACT_ATOMS: atom_id res chain seq x y z
N MET A 1 -4.54 15.22 -16.61
CA MET A 1 -3.17 14.70 -16.63
C MET A 1 -2.40 15.16 -15.40
N GLY A 2 -2.46 14.44 -14.32
CA GLY A 2 -1.80 14.81 -13.06
C GLY A 2 -1.90 13.70 -12.02
N TYR A 3 -3.06 13.06 -11.93
CA TYR A 3 -3.32 12.01 -10.95
C TYR A 3 -2.49 10.73 -11.21
N GLU A 4 -2.13 10.47 -12.46
CA GLU A 4 -1.31 9.33 -12.86
C GLU A 4 0.08 9.42 -12.23
N TRP A 5 0.69 10.61 -12.27
CA TRP A 5 2.00 10.86 -11.66
C TRP A 5 1.95 10.75 -10.14
N LEU A 6 0.84 11.16 -9.52
CA LEU A 6 0.64 11.01 -8.07
C LEU A 6 0.59 9.53 -7.68
N ALA A 7 -0.14 8.71 -8.45
CA ALA A 7 -0.22 7.26 -8.21
C ALA A 7 1.13 6.56 -8.42
N LEU A 8 1.90 6.95 -9.46
CA LEU A 8 3.25 6.43 -9.70
C LEU A 8 4.24 6.85 -8.62
N ALA A 9 4.18 8.11 -8.17
CA ALA A 9 5.01 8.59 -7.06
C ALA A 9 4.71 7.83 -5.77
N ALA A 10 3.42 7.56 -5.48
CA ALA A 10 3.02 6.72 -4.36
C ALA A 10 3.59 5.29 -4.49
N ALA A 11 3.53 4.68 -5.69
CA ALA A 11 4.10 3.37 -5.97
C ALA A 11 5.61 3.32 -5.67
N PHE A 12 6.36 4.34 -6.06
CA PHE A 12 7.78 4.45 -5.77
C PHE A 12 8.05 4.56 -4.27
N LEU A 13 7.33 5.42 -3.56
CA LEU A 13 7.45 5.56 -2.12
C LEU A 13 7.13 4.26 -1.38
N TRP A 14 6.12 3.52 -1.84
CA TRP A 14 5.77 2.21 -1.29
C TRP A 14 6.85 1.16 -1.58
N ALA A 15 7.51 1.22 -2.74
CA ALA A 15 8.64 0.35 -3.04
C ALA A 15 9.80 0.57 -2.07
N VAL A 16 10.20 1.82 -1.82
CA VAL A 16 11.22 2.17 -0.83
C VAL A 16 10.80 1.72 0.57
N ALA A 17 9.57 2.07 0.96
CA ALA A 17 9.03 1.77 2.28
C ALA A 17 8.91 0.26 2.54
N SER A 18 8.63 -0.56 1.51
CA SER A 18 8.53 -2.01 1.69
C SER A 18 9.84 -2.64 2.18
N LEU A 19 11.00 -2.13 1.74
CA LEU A 19 12.29 -2.57 2.25
C LEU A 19 12.55 -2.09 3.68
N LEU A 20 12.23 -0.84 3.96
CA LEU A 20 12.39 -0.27 5.30
C LEU A 20 11.49 -0.99 6.33
N SER A 21 10.37 -1.58 5.92
CA SER A 21 9.44 -2.26 6.81
C SER A 21 9.93 -3.62 7.32
N VAL A 22 10.82 -4.30 6.59
CA VAL A 22 11.20 -5.69 6.87
C VAL A 22 11.76 -5.86 8.29
N VAL A 23 12.75 -5.05 8.64
CA VAL A 23 13.43 -5.15 9.94
C VAL A 23 12.49 -4.80 11.10
N PRO A 24 11.81 -3.63 11.11
CA PRO A 24 10.96 -3.28 12.23
C PRO A 24 9.70 -4.15 12.33
N ALA A 25 9.13 -4.63 11.22
CA ALA A 25 7.97 -5.52 11.25
C ALA A 25 8.31 -6.91 11.82
N GLN A 26 9.53 -7.42 11.57
CA GLN A 26 10.01 -8.65 12.19
C GLN A 26 10.38 -8.47 13.66
N HIS A 27 10.98 -7.33 14.02
CA HIS A 27 11.40 -7.02 15.37
C HIS A 27 10.22 -6.81 16.33
N LEU A 28 9.24 -6.00 15.92
CA LEU A 28 8.10 -5.64 16.76
C LEU A 28 6.92 -6.63 16.66
N GLY A 29 6.88 -7.39 15.57
CA GLY A 29 5.67 -8.13 15.17
C GLY A 29 4.67 -7.21 14.44
N THR A 30 3.74 -7.83 13.70
CA THR A 30 2.84 -7.15 12.77
C THR A 30 2.02 -6.03 13.42
N PHE A 31 1.30 -6.34 14.50
CA PHE A 31 0.38 -5.37 15.13
C PHE A 31 1.10 -4.23 15.83
N ALA A 32 2.18 -4.52 16.56
CA ALA A 32 2.94 -3.49 17.25
C ALA A 32 3.64 -2.55 16.25
N TYR A 33 4.20 -3.11 15.17
CA TYR A 33 4.79 -2.32 14.09
C TYR A 33 3.74 -1.39 13.44
N SER A 34 2.59 -1.93 13.02
CA SER A 34 1.50 -1.13 12.43
C SER A 34 1.01 -0.05 13.39
N ARG A 35 0.82 -0.36 14.67
CA ARG A 35 0.41 0.63 15.69
C ARG A 35 1.39 1.81 15.78
N TRP A 36 2.69 1.54 15.94
CA TRP A 36 3.69 2.61 16.02
C TRP A 36 3.77 3.43 14.74
N ARG A 37 3.70 2.77 13.59
CA ARG A 37 3.71 3.43 12.29
C ARG A 37 2.50 4.35 12.12
N MET A 38 1.29 3.87 12.41
CA MET A 38 0.07 4.67 12.34
C MET A 38 0.08 5.81 13.36
N GLY A 39 0.61 5.58 14.57
CA GLY A 39 0.76 6.64 15.57
C GLY A 39 1.63 7.79 15.09
N CYS A 40 2.83 7.51 14.58
CA CYS A 40 3.72 8.52 14.01
C CYS A 40 3.04 9.27 12.85
N THR A 41 2.42 8.52 11.93
CA THR A 41 1.75 9.13 10.78
C THR A 41 0.55 9.98 11.18
N SER A 42 -0.23 9.56 12.17
CA SER A 42 -1.37 10.33 12.70
C SER A 42 -0.95 11.68 13.27
N VAL A 43 0.18 11.71 14.00
CA VAL A 43 0.74 12.96 14.54
C VAL A 43 1.20 13.89 13.41
N ILE A 44 1.89 13.33 12.41
CA ILE A 44 2.41 14.13 11.28
C ILE A 44 1.25 14.70 10.46
N LEU A 45 0.34 13.86 9.99
CA LEU A 45 -0.77 14.30 9.14
C LEU A 45 -1.78 15.16 9.91
N GLY A 46 -2.09 14.78 11.15
CA GLY A 46 -2.97 15.57 12.01
C GLY A 46 -2.43 16.98 12.27
N GLY A 47 -1.12 17.07 12.53
CA GLY A 47 -0.42 18.35 12.66
C GLY A 47 -0.41 19.15 11.35
N MET A 48 -0.09 18.52 10.22
CA MET A 48 -0.12 19.18 8.91
C MET A 48 -1.52 19.74 8.60
N ALA A 49 -2.58 18.94 8.78
CA ALA A 49 -3.95 19.37 8.55
C ALA A 49 -4.38 20.52 9.48
N LEU A 50 -3.82 20.62 10.71
CA LEU A 50 -4.03 21.77 11.59
C LEU A 50 -3.33 23.03 11.04
N PHE A 51 -2.08 22.92 10.61
CA PHE A 51 -1.33 24.07 10.09
C PHE A 51 -1.85 24.58 8.76
N THR A 52 -2.35 23.68 7.89
CA THR A 52 -2.92 24.06 6.58
C THR A 52 -4.40 24.47 6.66
N GLY A 53 -5.04 24.29 7.81
CA GLY A 53 -6.50 24.51 7.93
C GLY A 53 -7.35 23.41 7.31
N GLY A 54 -6.75 22.29 6.89
CA GLY A 54 -7.44 21.18 6.21
C GLY A 54 -8.60 20.58 7.03
N TRP A 55 -8.53 20.62 8.36
CA TRP A 55 -9.62 20.17 9.22
C TRP A 55 -10.94 20.94 9.02
N ALA A 56 -10.87 22.21 8.58
CA ALA A 56 -12.07 23.01 8.32
C ALA A 56 -12.85 22.53 7.08
N THR A 57 -12.25 21.72 6.22
CA THR A 57 -12.89 21.14 5.03
C THR A 57 -13.63 19.84 5.31
N VAL A 58 -13.53 19.32 6.54
CA VAL A 58 -14.13 18.02 6.91
C VAL A 58 -15.60 18.20 7.24
N GLU A 59 -16.46 17.72 6.39
CA GLU A 59 -17.90 17.67 6.62
C GLU A 59 -18.28 16.44 7.48
N THR A 60 -19.34 16.58 8.27
CA THR A 60 -19.80 15.52 9.19
C THR A 60 -20.14 14.21 8.46
N ASN A 61 -20.70 14.30 7.26
CA ASN A 61 -21.05 13.15 6.41
C ASN A 61 -19.81 12.36 5.92
N ALA A 62 -18.66 13.03 5.80
CA ALA A 62 -17.40 12.42 5.37
C ALA A 62 -16.75 11.56 6.49
N ILE A 63 -17.04 11.88 7.76
CA ILE A 63 -16.34 11.27 8.90
C ILE A 63 -16.53 9.75 8.93
N SER A 64 -17.76 9.27 8.85
CA SER A 64 -18.05 7.83 8.94
C SER A 64 -17.41 7.04 7.79
N ALA A 65 -17.44 7.57 6.57
CA ALA A 65 -16.81 6.94 5.41
C ALA A 65 -15.28 6.88 5.55
N MET A 66 -14.65 7.99 5.99
CA MET A 66 -13.20 8.02 6.21
C MET A 66 -12.77 7.10 7.35
N MET A 67 -13.55 7.04 8.44
CA MET A 67 -13.29 6.09 9.53
C MET A 67 -13.41 4.65 9.04
N LEU A 68 -14.47 4.30 8.31
CA LEU A 68 -14.66 2.95 7.76
C LEU A 68 -13.54 2.58 6.78
N SER A 69 -13.17 3.51 5.90
CA SER A 69 -12.02 3.36 4.99
C SER A 69 -10.71 3.14 5.76
N GLY A 70 -10.51 3.83 6.88
CA GLY A 70 -9.36 3.65 7.76
C GLY A 70 -9.32 2.28 8.45
N VAL A 71 -10.47 1.81 8.95
CA VAL A 71 -10.56 0.47 9.57
C VAL A 71 -10.33 -0.62 8.54
N ILE A 72 -11.03 -0.60 7.41
CA ILE A 72 -10.93 -1.67 6.41
C ILE A 72 -9.59 -1.59 5.70
N GLY A 73 -9.27 -0.45 5.08
CA GLY A 73 -8.10 -0.33 4.22
C GLY A 73 -6.78 -0.36 4.97
N ILE A 74 -6.74 0.22 6.19
CA ILE A 74 -5.49 0.40 6.92
C ILE A 74 -5.39 -0.53 8.12
N PHE A 75 -6.33 -0.51 9.06
CA PHE A 75 -6.22 -1.38 10.23
C PHE A 75 -6.20 -2.85 9.83
N ILE A 76 -7.18 -3.33 9.05
CA ILE A 76 -7.26 -4.72 8.61
C ILE A 76 -6.26 -4.96 7.47
N GLY A 77 -6.31 -4.15 6.42
CA GLY A 77 -5.55 -4.36 5.18
C GLY A 77 -4.04 -4.33 5.40
N ASP A 78 -3.53 -3.32 6.06
CA ASP A 78 -2.10 -3.16 6.32
C ASP A 78 -1.57 -4.22 7.31
N THR A 79 -2.39 -4.54 8.32
CA THR A 79 -2.04 -5.62 9.27
C THR A 79 -1.93 -6.96 8.53
N ALA A 80 -2.86 -7.26 7.64
CA ALA A 80 -2.81 -8.46 6.80
C ALA A 80 -1.60 -8.44 5.87
N LEU A 81 -1.26 -7.28 5.28
CA LEU A 81 -0.07 -7.12 4.43
C LEU A 81 1.22 -7.43 5.19
N PHE A 82 1.40 -6.88 6.39
CA PHE A 82 2.61 -7.16 7.19
C PHE A 82 2.63 -8.58 7.76
N ALA A 83 1.48 -9.17 8.06
CA ALA A 83 1.40 -10.58 8.39
C ALA A 83 1.82 -11.48 7.22
N CYS A 84 1.41 -11.14 6.00
CA CYS A 84 1.85 -11.78 4.77
C CYS A 84 3.37 -11.58 4.55
N LEU A 85 3.87 -10.35 4.68
CA LEU A 85 5.28 -9.99 4.53
C LEU A 85 6.17 -10.79 5.50
N ASN A 86 5.77 -10.88 6.76
CA ASN A 86 6.52 -11.64 7.77
C ASN A 86 6.54 -13.15 7.51
N ARG A 87 5.54 -13.69 6.78
CA ARG A 87 5.44 -15.11 6.43
C ARG A 87 6.10 -15.46 5.09
N MET A 88 5.94 -14.61 4.09
CA MET A 88 6.28 -14.94 2.71
C MET A 88 7.42 -14.07 2.14
N GLY A 89 7.82 -13.03 2.88
CA GLY A 89 8.79 -12.05 2.43
C GLY A 89 8.18 -10.93 1.56
N PRO A 90 8.95 -9.82 1.38
CA PRO A 90 8.43 -8.59 0.78
C PRO A 90 7.97 -8.76 -0.67
N ARG A 91 8.64 -9.62 -1.43
CA ARG A 91 8.35 -9.84 -2.84
C ARG A 91 7.02 -10.56 -3.06
N GLN A 92 6.75 -11.66 -2.32
CA GLN A 92 5.50 -12.41 -2.46
C GLN A 92 4.33 -11.62 -1.88
N ALA A 93 4.54 -10.91 -0.76
CA ALA A 93 3.55 -10.00 -0.20
C ALA A 93 3.19 -8.89 -1.20
N GLY A 94 4.19 -8.28 -1.85
CA GLY A 94 3.97 -7.27 -2.89
C GLY A 94 3.20 -7.79 -4.11
N LEU A 95 3.46 -9.06 -4.54
CA LEU A 95 2.71 -9.71 -5.61
C LEU A 95 1.22 -9.83 -5.26
N LEU A 96 0.95 -10.45 -4.13
CA LEU A 96 -0.43 -10.69 -3.69
C LEU A 96 -1.16 -9.37 -3.47
N PHE A 97 -0.47 -8.38 -2.91
CA PHE A 97 -1.01 -7.04 -2.72
C PHE A 97 -1.34 -6.34 -4.05
N SER A 98 -0.54 -6.55 -5.12
CA SER A 98 -0.83 -5.97 -6.45
C SER A 98 -2.17 -6.40 -7.03
N CYS A 99 -2.76 -7.50 -6.54
CA CYS A 99 -4.13 -7.90 -6.90
C CYS A 99 -5.19 -6.85 -6.51
N HIS A 100 -4.85 -5.86 -5.65
CA HIS A 100 -5.77 -4.76 -5.33
C HIS A 100 -6.21 -3.99 -6.58
N ALA A 101 -5.38 -3.92 -7.63
CA ALA A 101 -5.74 -3.30 -8.90
C ALA A 101 -6.92 -4.01 -9.57
N VAL A 102 -6.90 -5.35 -9.57
CA VAL A 102 -8.00 -6.16 -10.13
C VAL A 102 -9.28 -5.97 -9.32
N PHE A 103 -9.18 -6.04 -7.98
CA PHE A 103 -10.33 -5.80 -7.11
C PHE A 103 -10.89 -4.39 -7.29
N SER A 104 -10.02 -3.37 -7.38
CA SER A 104 -10.44 -1.98 -7.58
C SER A 104 -11.11 -1.76 -8.93
N ALA A 105 -10.59 -2.35 -10.01
CA ALA A 105 -11.19 -2.27 -11.34
C ALA A 105 -12.58 -2.93 -11.37
N ILE A 106 -12.71 -4.13 -10.79
CA ILE A 106 -14.00 -4.82 -10.70
C ILE A 106 -15.00 -4.00 -9.88
N LEU A 107 -14.60 -3.54 -8.70
CA LEU A 107 -15.48 -2.76 -7.83
C LEU A 107 -15.82 -1.39 -8.43
N GLY A 108 -14.86 -0.72 -9.09
CA GLY A 108 -15.07 0.55 -9.80
C GLY A 108 -16.09 0.41 -10.93
N PHE A 109 -15.98 -0.66 -11.72
CA PHE A 109 -16.95 -0.97 -12.77
C PHE A 109 -18.37 -1.14 -12.21
N PHE A 110 -18.54 -1.99 -11.17
CA PHE A 110 -19.88 -2.28 -10.64
C PHE A 110 -20.48 -1.15 -9.81
N LEU A 111 -19.68 -0.39 -9.06
CA LEU A 111 -20.19 0.60 -8.11
C LEU A 111 -20.22 2.03 -8.67
N PHE A 112 -19.31 2.36 -9.58
CA PHE A 112 -19.19 3.71 -10.14
C PHE A 112 -19.42 3.76 -11.65
N SER A 113 -19.74 2.60 -12.29
CA SER A 113 -19.86 2.49 -13.75
C SER A 113 -18.59 2.98 -14.47
N GLU A 114 -17.43 2.81 -13.83
CA GLU A 114 -16.13 3.15 -14.45
C GLU A 114 -15.88 2.21 -15.62
N THR A 115 -15.77 2.75 -16.83
CA THR A 115 -15.47 1.99 -18.05
C THR A 115 -14.04 2.33 -18.49
N MET A 116 -13.40 1.36 -19.10
CA MET A 116 -12.08 1.54 -19.72
C MET A 116 -12.22 1.59 -21.23
N THR A 117 -11.52 2.52 -21.85
CA THR A 117 -11.34 2.52 -23.30
C THR A 117 -10.51 1.31 -23.74
N ALA A 118 -10.56 0.95 -25.03
CA ALA A 118 -9.76 -0.16 -25.55
C ALA A 118 -8.24 0.05 -25.32
N LEU A 119 -7.77 1.31 -25.39
CA LEU A 119 -6.38 1.66 -25.15
C LEU A 119 -5.99 1.51 -23.66
N GLU A 120 -6.84 1.96 -22.75
CA GLU A 120 -6.66 1.77 -21.31
C GLU A 120 -6.69 0.28 -20.92
N LEU A 121 -7.56 -0.51 -21.55
CA LEU A 121 -7.61 -1.96 -21.34
C LEU A 121 -6.32 -2.65 -21.82
N LEU A 122 -5.78 -2.24 -22.97
CA LEU A 122 -4.48 -2.71 -23.47
C LEU A 122 -3.34 -2.35 -22.51
N GLY A 123 -3.25 -1.08 -22.12
CA GLY A 123 -2.26 -0.60 -21.17
C GLY A 123 -2.34 -1.34 -19.83
N SER A 124 -3.55 -1.51 -19.29
CA SER A 124 -3.82 -2.24 -18.06
C SER A 124 -3.36 -3.70 -18.13
N THR A 125 -3.66 -4.37 -19.25
CA THR A 125 -3.25 -5.75 -19.48
C THR A 125 -1.73 -5.88 -19.56
N LEU A 126 -1.05 -4.93 -20.19
CA LEU A 126 0.42 -4.88 -20.25
C LEU A 126 1.03 -4.64 -18.87
N VAL A 127 0.51 -3.67 -18.09
CA VAL A 127 0.98 -3.43 -16.72
C VAL A 127 0.84 -4.70 -15.89
N PHE A 128 -0.34 -5.29 -15.86
CA PHE A 128 -0.62 -6.46 -15.02
C PHE A 128 0.21 -7.67 -15.45
N SER A 129 0.30 -7.98 -16.75
CA SER A 129 1.11 -9.09 -17.26
C SER A 129 2.60 -8.87 -17.00
N GLY A 130 3.08 -7.63 -17.12
CA GLY A 130 4.45 -7.24 -16.79
C GLY A 130 4.77 -7.45 -15.31
N VAL A 131 3.89 -7.00 -14.41
CA VAL A 131 4.01 -7.23 -12.95
C VAL A 131 4.06 -8.73 -12.65
N LEU A 132 3.12 -9.52 -13.18
CA LEU A 132 3.09 -10.97 -12.98
C LEU A 132 4.38 -11.63 -13.50
N THR A 133 4.84 -11.26 -14.69
CA THR A 133 6.07 -11.80 -15.29
C THR A 133 7.29 -11.48 -14.44
N ALA A 134 7.45 -10.24 -13.98
CA ALA A 134 8.55 -9.82 -13.12
C ALA A 134 8.62 -10.64 -11.83
N ILE A 135 7.48 -11.01 -11.29
CA ILE A 135 7.38 -11.67 -9.99
C ILE A 135 7.46 -13.19 -10.11
N PHE A 136 6.70 -13.82 -11.03
CA PHE A 136 6.71 -15.28 -11.17
C PHE A 136 8.03 -15.81 -11.74
N PHE A 137 8.52 -15.19 -12.81
CA PHE A 137 9.72 -15.67 -13.49
C PHE A 137 11.02 -15.04 -12.95
N GLY A 138 10.94 -13.92 -12.27
CA GLY A 138 12.10 -13.33 -11.58
C GLY A 138 12.66 -14.21 -10.45
N ARG A 139 11.99 -15.31 -10.09
CA ARG A 139 12.34 -16.22 -8.98
C ARG A 139 13.54 -17.14 -9.23
N LYS A 140 13.88 -17.43 -10.47
CA LYS A 140 14.94 -18.40 -10.79
C LYS A 140 16.32 -17.81 -10.49
N GLY A 141 16.93 -18.26 -9.38
CA GLY A 141 18.32 -17.94 -9.02
C GLY A 141 18.55 -17.31 -7.64
N GLN A 142 17.53 -17.05 -6.83
CA GLN A 142 17.65 -16.39 -5.51
C GLN A 142 17.32 -17.28 -4.31
N SER A 143 17.52 -18.59 -4.41
CA SER A 143 17.12 -19.55 -3.37
C SER A 143 17.82 -19.41 -1.99
N ASN A 144 18.77 -18.49 -1.83
CA ASN A 144 19.56 -18.31 -0.60
C ASN A 144 19.32 -16.96 0.13
N ASN A 145 18.19 -16.31 -0.08
CA ASN A 145 17.91 -15.06 0.64
C ASN A 145 16.99 -15.34 1.84
N GLN A 146 17.52 -15.18 3.05
CA GLN A 146 16.75 -15.37 4.30
C GLN A 146 15.48 -14.51 4.39
N LEU A 147 15.43 -13.39 3.64
CA LEU A 147 14.29 -12.49 3.57
C LEU A 147 13.11 -13.05 2.74
N GLU A 148 13.32 -14.11 1.95
CA GLU A 148 12.30 -14.72 1.08
C GLU A 148 11.89 -16.15 1.55
N SER A 149 12.32 -16.57 2.74
CA SER A 149 11.95 -17.87 3.30
C SER A 149 10.49 -17.87 3.74
N ILE A 150 9.70 -18.80 3.20
CA ILE A 150 8.30 -18.99 3.59
C ILE A 150 8.25 -19.61 4.98
N LYS A 151 7.56 -18.97 5.92
CA LYS A 151 7.35 -19.45 7.29
C LYS A 151 5.92 -19.98 7.46
N GLY A 152 5.79 -21.25 7.74
CA GLY A 152 4.50 -21.90 8.00
C GLY A 152 3.70 -22.22 6.73
N ASN A 153 2.37 -22.30 6.86
CA ASN A 153 1.49 -22.68 5.75
C ASN A 153 1.39 -21.58 4.70
N VAL A 154 1.73 -21.93 3.44
CA VAL A 154 1.70 -21.03 2.27
C VAL A 154 0.31 -20.45 2.03
N TRP A 155 -0.75 -21.25 2.15
CA TRP A 155 -2.12 -20.82 1.91
C TRP A 155 -2.60 -19.74 2.87
N VAL A 156 -2.11 -19.76 4.13
CA VAL A 156 -2.36 -18.67 5.09
C VAL A 156 -1.69 -17.37 4.62
N GLY A 157 -0.46 -17.46 4.12
CA GLY A 157 0.24 -16.30 3.55
C GLY A 157 -0.49 -15.74 2.33
N VAL A 158 -0.93 -16.61 1.42
CA VAL A 158 -1.72 -16.22 0.24
C VAL A 158 -3.03 -15.55 0.66
N GLY A 159 -3.79 -16.17 1.58
CA GLY A 159 -5.03 -15.60 2.10
C GLY A 159 -4.85 -14.21 2.72
N LEU A 160 -3.79 -14.02 3.51
CA LEU A 160 -3.45 -12.71 4.11
C LEU A 160 -3.10 -11.66 3.04
N GLY A 161 -2.33 -12.05 2.02
CA GLY A 161 -1.98 -11.12 0.93
C GLY A 161 -3.19 -10.71 0.09
N LEU A 162 -4.08 -11.65 -0.24
CA LEU A 162 -5.34 -11.36 -0.96
C LEU A 162 -6.31 -10.55 -0.09
N LEU A 163 -6.40 -10.83 1.21
CA LEU A 163 -7.18 -10.03 2.15
C LEU A 163 -6.67 -8.59 2.20
N ALA A 164 -5.35 -8.39 2.26
CA ALA A 164 -4.75 -7.07 2.22
C ALA A 164 -5.10 -6.33 0.91
N ALA A 165 -5.03 -7.02 -0.23
CA ALA A 165 -5.38 -6.46 -1.53
C ALA A 165 -6.87 -6.06 -1.60
N LEU A 166 -7.78 -6.92 -1.13
CA LEU A 166 -9.21 -6.62 -1.09
C LEU A 166 -9.52 -5.44 -0.17
N CYS A 167 -8.93 -5.42 1.03
CA CYS A 167 -9.10 -4.32 1.97
C CYS A 167 -8.58 -2.99 1.42
N GLN A 168 -7.46 -3.00 0.69
CA GLN A 168 -6.94 -1.82 0.01
C GLN A 168 -7.92 -1.31 -1.05
N ALA A 169 -8.48 -2.19 -1.88
CA ALA A 169 -9.48 -1.84 -2.88
C ALA A 169 -10.74 -1.25 -2.23
N LEU A 170 -11.30 -1.93 -1.22
CA LEU A 170 -12.47 -1.44 -0.49
C LEU A 170 -12.20 -0.10 0.20
N GLY A 171 -11.01 0.09 0.78
CA GLY A 171 -10.61 1.36 1.37
C GLY A 171 -10.61 2.51 0.35
N GLY A 172 -10.14 2.27 -0.87
CA GLY A 172 -10.18 3.23 -1.98
C GLY A 172 -11.61 3.52 -2.45
N ILE A 173 -12.41 2.49 -2.64
CA ILE A 173 -13.84 2.59 -3.03
C ILE A 173 -14.64 3.43 -2.02
N ILE A 174 -14.46 3.20 -0.73
CA ILE A 174 -15.16 3.95 0.33
C ILE A 174 -14.67 5.40 0.36
N ALA A 175 -13.39 5.64 0.12
CA ALA A 175 -12.82 6.98 0.11
C ALA A 175 -13.23 7.80 -1.13
N LYS A 176 -13.41 7.18 -2.29
CA LYS A 176 -13.62 7.84 -3.58
C LYS A 176 -14.74 8.89 -3.57
N PRO A 177 -15.97 8.61 -3.11
CA PRO A 177 -17.04 9.61 -3.10
C PRO A 177 -16.71 10.83 -2.24
N VAL A 178 -16.02 10.60 -1.11
CA VAL A 178 -15.61 11.70 -0.21
C VAL A 178 -14.50 12.53 -0.84
N MET A 179 -13.55 11.89 -1.54
CA MET A 179 -12.47 12.60 -2.23
C MET A 179 -12.94 13.44 -3.42
N GLN A 180 -14.15 13.20 -3.92
CA GLN A 180 -14.80 14.03 -4.95
C GLN A 180 -15.50 15.27 -4.37
N THR A 181 -15.56 15.42 -3.04
CA THR A 181 -16.01 16.66 -2.38
C THR A 181 -14.83 17.63 -2.19
N ALA A 182 -15.09 18.77 -1.54
CA ALA A 182 -14.06 19.78 -1.25
C ALA A 182 -13.14 19.41 -0.08
N ILE A 183 -13.13 18.16 0.39
CA ILE A 183 -12.30 17.73 1.51
C ILE A 183 -10.80 17.80 1.16
N ASP A 184 -10.00 18.30 2.08
CA ASP A 184 -8.54 18.28 1.98
C ASP A 184 -8.00 16.85 2.10
N PRO A 185 -7.22 16.33 1.12
CA PRO A 185 -6.70 14.97 1.16
C PRO A 185 -5.74 14.69 2.33
N VAL A 186 -5.08 15.72 2.88
CA VAL A 186 -4.22 15.57 4.06
C VAL A 186 -5.10 15.30 5.29
N ALA A 187 -6.19 16.06 5.44
CA ALA A 187 -7.16 15.84 6.53
C ALA A 187 -7.86 14.48 6.39
N ALA A 188 -8.25 14.09 5.19
CA ALA A 188 -8.83 12.78 4.91
C ALA A 188 -7.85 11.64 5.25
N SER A 189 -6.57 11.77 4.86
CA SER A 189 -5.51 10.83 5.24
C SER A 189 -5.33 10.79 6.75
N ALA A 190 -5.29 11.95 7.42
CA ALA A 190 -5.15 12.03 8.87
C ALA A 190 -6.27 11.26 9.57
N MET A 191 -7.53 11.45 9.17
CA MET A 191 -8.68 10.74 9.73
C MET A 191 -8.55 9.22 9.61
N ARG A 192 -8.16 8.73 8.43
CA ARG A 192 -7.95 7.30 8.17
C ARG A 192 -6.85 6.73 9.06
N MET A 193 -5.71 7.45 9.20
CA MET A 193 -4.57 7.02 10.03
C MET A 193 -4.92 7.04 11.51
N MET A 194 -5.57 8.11 12.00
CA MET A 194 -6.01 8.21 13.40
C MET A 194 -6.99 7.12 13.76
N THR A 195 -7.92 6.79 12.87
CA THR A 195 -8.89 5.69 13.08
C THR A 195 -8.17 4.34 13.12
N ALA A 196 -7.25 4.07 12.21
CA ALA A 196 -6.46 2.84 12.23
C ALA A 196 -5.58 2.75 13.47
N PHE A 197 -4.97 3.86 13.90
CA PHE A 197 -4.21 3.92 15.14
C PHE A 197 -5.09 3.64 16.37
N ALA A 198 -6.26 4.27 16.46
CA ALA A 198 -7.22 4.03 17.54
C ALA A 198 -7.66 2.56 17.59
N ALA A 199 -7.96 1.94 16.43
CA ALA A 199 -8.29 0.52 16.35
C ALA A 199 -7.15 -0.38 16.85
N HIS A 200 -5.89 -0.08 16.48
CA HIS A 200 -4.71 -0.79 17.00
C HIS A 200 -4.53 -0.59 18.51
N CYS A 201 -4.81 0.61 19.04
CA CYS A 201 -4.77 0.87 20.47
C CYS A 201 -5.85 0.11 21.22
N LEU A 202 -7.09 0.09 20.72
CA LEU A 202 -8.19 -0.70 21.30
C LEU A 202 -7.86 -2.19 21.30
N PHE A 203 -7.30 -2.70 20.21
CA PHE A 203 -6.85 -4.09 20.14
C PHE A 203 -5.72 -4.40 21.13
N PHE A 204 -4.81 -3.46 21.34
CA PHE A 204 -3.76 -3.61 22.37
C PHE A 204 -4.34 -3.58 23.79
N LEU A 205 -5.28 -2.68 24.07
CA LEU A 205 -5.94 -2.55 25.37
C LEU A 205 -6.84 -3.75 25.71
N SER A 206 -7.33 -4.49 24.70
CA SER A 206 -8.04 -5.76 24.92
C SER A 206 -7.20 -6.88 25.55
N GLY A 207 -5.89 -6.65 25.70
CA GLY A 207 -4.97 -7.62 26.29
C GLY A 207 -4.51 -8.71 25.33
N ALA A 208 -4.92 -8.67 24.05
CA ALA A 208 -4.56 -9.67 23.06
C ALA A 208 -3.02 -9.81 22.93
N GLN A 209 -2.52 -11.01 23.08
CA GLN A 209 -1.07 -11.27 23.01
C GLN A 209 -0.46 -10.88 21.66
N LEU A 210 -1.21 -11.06 20.56
CA LEU A 210 -0.82 -10.65 19.21
C LEU A 210 -0.58 -9.14 19.08
N ALA A 211 -1.22 -8.32 19.91
CA ALA A 211 -1.06 -6.86 19.89
C ALA A 211 0.21 -6.39 20.61
N ARG A 212 0.86 -7.26 21.38
CA ARG A 212 2.10 -6.94 22.10
C ARG A 212 3.29 -7.00 21.16
N ALA A 213 4.28 -6.15 21.45
CA ALA A 213 5.55 -6.19 20.72
C ALA A 213 6.31 -7.48 21.06
N THR A 214 6.88 -8.12 20.04
CA THR A 214 7.71 -9.32 20.20
C THR A 214 9.03 -8.97 20.89
N GLN A 215 9.59 -7.78 20.59
CA GLN A 215 10.80 -7.26 21.22
C GLN A 215 10.59 -5.80 21.61
N PRO A 216 11.32 -5.26 22.57
CA PRO A 216 11.17 -3.87 23.01
C PRO A 216 11.56 -2.88 21.89
N MET A 217 10.86 -1.75 21.88
CA MET A 217 11.21 -0.63 20.99
C MET A 217 12.58 -0.06 21.36
N ASN A 218 13.40 0.19 20.36
CA ASN A 218 14.63 0.96 20.50
C ASN A 218 14.64 2.14 19.52
N PHE A 219 15.55 3.11 19.72
CA PHE A 219 15.58 4.32 18.91
C PHE A 219 15.77 4.06 17.42
N LYS A 220 16.61 3.07 17.04
CA LYS A 220 16.83 2.69 15.63
C LYS A 220 15.55 2.16 14.98
N ILE A 221 14.86 1.24 15.66
CA ILE A 221 13.60 0.66 15.16
C ILE A 221 12.51 1.73 15.08
N PHE A 222 12.43 2.61 16.09
CA PHE A 222 11.49 3.73 16.08
C PHE A 222 11.74 4.67 14.89
N SER A 223 12.99 5.09 14.66
CA SER A 223 13.34 5.99 13.56
C SER A 223 13.00 5.39 12.19
N ILE A 224 13.34 4.11 11.97
CA ILE A 224 12.99 3.43 10.71
C ILE A 224 11.47 3.33 10.55
N THR A 225 10.73 3.03 11.63
CA THR A 225 9.26 2.94 11.62
C THR A 225 8.63 4.30 11.32
N ALA A 226 9.14 5.38 11.91
CA ALA A 226 8.66 6.74 11.69
C ALA A 226 8.91 7.20 10.24
N VAL A 227 10.12 6.97 9.72
CA VAL A 227 10.47 7.26 8.31
C VAL A 227 9.60 6.45 7.36
N ASN A 228 9.38 5.16 7.63
CA ASN A 228 8.49 4.34 6.84
C ASN A 228 7.05 4.87 6.86
N GLY A 229 6.54 5.24 8.04
CA GLY A 229 5.21 5.85 8.18
C GLY A 229 5.09 7.16 7.40
N PHE A 230 6.11 8.01 7.47
CA PHE A 230 6.15 9.25 6.70
C PHE A 230 6.10 8.98 5.18
N LEU A 231 7.01 8.16 4.66
CA LEU A 231 7.10 7.90 3.22
C LEU A 231 5.86 7.18 2.67
N ALA A 232 5.46 6.07 3.31
CA ALA A 232 4.40 5.23 2.78
C ALA A 232 3.00 5.78 3.05
N MET A 233 2.77 6.31 4.25
CA MET A 233 1.44 6.68 4.70
C MET A 233 1.21 8.17 4.68
N ALA A 234 2.11 8.97 5.26
CA ALA A 234 1.89 10.41 5.26
C ALA A 234 1.99 10.98 3.84
N VAL A 235 2.99 10.60 3.06
CA VAL A 235 3.12 11.07 1.68
C VAL A 235 2.42 10.13 0.70
N GLY A 236 2.80 8.86 0.64
CA GLY A 236 2.33 7.93 -0.39
C GLY A 236 0.81 7.74 -0.39
N MET A 237 0.19 7.49 0.78
CA MET A 237 -1.27 7.32 0.85
C MET A 237 -2.02 8.64 0.58
N THR A 238 -1.47 9.77 0.98
CA THR A 238 -2.07 11.08 0.68
C THR A 238 -2.03 11.37 -0.82
N LEU A 239 -0.94 11.02 -1.51
CA LEU A 239 -0.88 11.10 -2.98
C LEU A 239 -1.95 10.23 -3.66
N ILE A 240 -2.23 9.04 -3.14
CA ILE A 240 -3.34 8.21 -3.64
C ILE A 240 -4.69 8.89 -3.44
N LEU A 241 -4.93 9.54 -2.28
CA LEU A 241 -6.18 10.26 -2.06
C LEU A 241 -6.30 11.47 -3.00
N TYR A 242 -5.22 12.21 -3.24
CA TYR A 242 -5.19 13.25 -4.27
C TYR A 242 -5.50 12.67 -5.66
N ALA A 243 -4.89 11.55 -6.02
CA ALA A 243 -5.17 10.90 -7.28
C ALA A 243 -6.64 10.47 -7.42
N LEU A 244 -7.28 10.05 -6.33
CA LEU A 244 -8.70 9.66 -6.31
C LEU A 244 -9.66 10.85 -6.46
N GLN A 245 -9.22 12.09 -6.31
CA GLN A 245 -10.08 13.25 -6.57
C GLN A 245 -10.50 13.31 -8.05
N GLU A 246 -9.57 13.05 -8.95
CA GLU A 246 -9.78 13.17 -10.41
C GLU A 246 -9.82 11.80 -11.11
N GLY A 247 -8.97 10.86 -10.67
CA GLY A 247 -8.77 9.57 -11.33
C GLY A 247 -9.80 8.50 -10.96
N ASN A 248 -10.04 7.58 -11.88
CA ASN A 248 -10.83 6.38 -11.63
C ASN A 248 -10.14 5.47 -10.61
N VAL A 249 -10.90 4.80 -9.74
CA VAL A 249 -10.35 3.93 -8.69
C VAL A 249 -9.52 2.80 -9.29
N GLY A 250 -10.02 2.19 -10.38
CA GLY A 250 -9.31 1.13 -11.09
C GLY A 250 -7.98 1.59 -11.65
N MET A 251 -7.94 2.78 -12.29
CA MET A 251 -6.72 3.34 -12.88
C MET A 251 -5.68 3.72 -11.82
N VAL A 252 -6.09 4.42 -10.77
CA VAL A 252 -5.20 4.79 -9.64
C VAL A 252 -4.63 3.54 -8.98
N ALA A 253 -5.45 2.51 -8.76
CA ALA A 253 -5.00 1.25 -8.19
C ALA A 253 -4.02 0.51 -9.12
N LEU A 254 -4.27 0.50 -10.44
CA LEU A 254 -3.40 -0.13 -11.42
C LEU A 254 -2.02 0.52 -11.44
N LEU A 255 -1.95 1.86 -11.53
CA LEU A 255 -0.69 2.59 -11.53
C LEU A 255 0.09 2.39 -10.22
N SER A 256 -0.60 2.42 -9.08
CA SER A 256 0.05 2.16 -7.79
C SER A 256 0.48 0.70 -7.61
N SER A 257 -0.11 -0.26 -8.34
CA SER A 257 0.31 -1.67 -8.35
C SER A 257 1.64 -1.92 -9.04
N THR A 258 2.24 -0.93 -9.69
CA THR A 258 3.61 -1.00 -10.26
C THR A 258 4.72 -1.01 -9.20
N THR A 259 4.38 -0.83 -7.92
CA THR A 259 5.30 -0.89 -6.76
C THR A 259 6.33 -2.05 -6.84
N PRO A 260 5.97 -3.32 -7.13
CA PRO A 260 6.96 -4.41 -7.20
C PRO A 260 7.98 -4.23 -8.32
N ILE A 261 7.63 -3.53 -9.39
CA ILE A 261 8.56 -3.25 -10.50
C ILE A 261 9.56 -2.19 -10.07
N MET A 262 9.09 -1.13 -9.43
CA MET A 262 9.95 -0.06 -8.91
C MET A 262 10.87 -0.57 -7.79
N LEU A 263 10.47 -1.64 -7.11
CA LEU A 263 11.30 -2.31 -6.10
C LEU A 263 12.51 -3.02 -6.69
N LEU A 264 12.48 -3.49 -7.95
CA LEU A 264 13.56 -4.26 -8.57
C LEU A 264 14.92 -3.52 -8.62
N PRO A 265 15.00 -2.29 -9.14
CA PRO A 265 16.27 -1.55 -9.14
C PRO A 265 16.75 -1.23 -7.73
N ILE A 266 15.83 -0.95 -6.81
CA ILE A 266 16.16 -0.65 -5.40
C ILE A 266 16.74 -1.89 -4.72
N LEU A 267 16.14 -3.07 -4.94
CA LEU A 267 16.66 -4.35 -4.44
C LEU A 267 18.02 -4.68 -5.04
N TRP A 268 18.25 -4.37 -6.32
CA TRP A 268 19.54 -4.59 -6.95
C TRP A 268 20.64 -3.76 -6.30
N VAL A 269 20.40 -2.47 -6.13
CA VAL A 269 21.36 -1.57 -5.45
C VAL A 269 21.60 -2.03 -4.01
N TYR A 270 20.54 -2.40 -3.27
CA TYR A 270 20.63 -2.79 -1.86
C TYR A 270 21.30 -4.15 -1.65
N SER A 271 20.99 -5.16 -2.49
CA SER A 271 21.51 -6.54 -2.34
C SER A 271 22.78 -6.81 -3.12
N GLY A 272 23.18 -5.92 -4.06
CA GLY A 272 24.27 -6.14 -4.99
C GLY A 272 24.03 -7.27 -6.01
N LYS A 273 22.88 -7.96 -5.94
CA LYS A 273 22.53 -9.10 -6.80
C LYS A 273 21.64 -8.64 -7.95
N ARG A 274 22.06 -8.91 -9.19
CA ARG A 274 21.26 -8.59 -10.38
C ARG A 274 19.93 -9.37 -10.37
N PRO A 275 18.78 -8.69 -10.54
CA PRO A 275 17.51 -9.37 -10.81
C PRO A 275 17.60 -10.23 -12.08
N ASN A 276 16.79 -11.30 -12.12
CA ASN A 276 16.72 -12.18 -13.28
C ASN A 276 16.24 -11.40 -14.52
N ARG A 277 16.69 -11.83 -15.72
CA ARG A 277 16.26 -11.26 -17.01
C ARG A 277 14.74 -11.16 -17.18
N PHE A 278 13.99 -12.14 -16.68
CA PHE A 278 12.53 -12.12 -16.73
C PHE A 278 11.90 -11.04 -15.83
N ALA A 279 12.56 -10.70 -14.72
CA ALA A 279 12.12 -9.56 -13.90
C ALA A 279 12.25 -8.25 -14.68
N TRP A 280 13.34 -8.08 -15.45
CA TRP A 280 13.53 -6.90 -16.31
C TRP A 280 12.58 -6.87 -17.50
N ILE A 281 12.32 -8.02 -18.15
CA ILE A 281 11.33 -8.11 -19.24
C ILE A 281 9.95 -7.69 -18.72
N GLY A 282 9.53 -8.24 -17.57
CA GLY A 282 8.28 -7.85 -16.94
C GLY A 282 8.22 -6.36 -16.59
N ALA A 283 9.33 -5.79 -16.10
CA ALA A 283 9.41 -4.37 -15.81
C ALA A 283 9.26 -3.51 -17.08
N ILE A 284 9.93 -3.87 -18.18
CA ILE A 284 9.83 -3.15 -19.46
C ILE A 284 8.39 -3.20 -20.00
N VAL A 285 7.76 -4.38 -19.98
CA VAL A 285 6.37 -4.56 -20.43
C VAL A 285 5.41 -3.69 -19.59
N ALA A 286 5.59 -3.68 -18.27
CA ALA A 286 4.74 -2.87 -17.40
C ALA A 286 4.98 -1.36 -17.60
N VAL A 287 6.23 -0.93 -17.79
CA VAL A 287 6.55 0.49 -18.09
C VAL A 287 5.93 0.91 -19.43
N ALA A 288 5.99 0.03 -20.45
CA ALA A 288 5.31 0.29 -21.73
C ALA A 288 3.79 0.44 -21.55
N GLY A 289 3.17 -0.47 -20.77
CA GLY A 289 1.75 -0.37 -20.42
C GLY A 289 1.41 0.91 -19.65
N THR A 290 2.25 1.30 -18.69
CA THR A 290 2.10 2.57 -17.94
C THR A 290 2.20 3.77 -18.90
N GLY A 291 3.13 3.74 -19.86
CA GLY A 291 3.26 4.78 -20.89
C GLY A 291 1.97 4.99 -21.69
N ILE A 292 1.30 3.89 -22.07
CA ILE A 292 -0.01 3.92 -22.76
C ILE A 292 -1.10 4.54 -21.88
N LEU A 293 -1.07 4.30 -20.55
CA LEU A 293 -2.10 4.78 -19.63
C LEU A 293 -1.94 6.28 -19.29
N VAL A 294 -0.74 6.81 -19.43
CA VAL A 294 -0.42 8.21 -19.10
C VAL A 294 -0.43 9.10 -20.34
N SER A 295 -0.40 8.53 -21.57
CA SER A 295 -0.50 9.27 -22.83
C SER A 295 -1.92 9.69 -23.15
#